data_1f3bc43ecb29f69121975456df4ffcbf
#
_entry.id   1f3bc43ecb29f69121975456df4ffcbf
#
_cell.length_a   1.000
_cell.length_b   1.000
_cell.length_c   1.000
_cell.angle_alpha   90.00
_cell.angle_beta   90.00
_cell.angle_gamma   90.00
#
_symmetry.space_group_name_H-M   'P 1'
#
loop_
_entity.id
_entity.type
_entity.pdbx_description
1 polymer ?
#
loop_
_entity_poly.entity_id
_entity_poly.type
_entity_poly.pdbx_seq_one_letter_code
_entity_poly.pdbx_strand_id
1 'polypeptide(L)'
;YGMLASRSCLLTDVVDQLHEDSKKVNSVERLTRHLNNGISSTALKSYLTAIRKWAPQEPVIHIDDSDVVKPDGYKFEALGLVRDGSKSTASKTVYEKGYHVTEACVLTGNNHPVKHICLM
;
A
#
# COMPACT_ATOMS: atom_id res chain seq x y z
N TYR A 1 11.14 4.60 9.29
CA TYR A 1 12.05 3.73 10.02
C TYR A 1 11.33 2.48 10.55
N GLY A 2 10.32 2.61 11.42
CA GLY A 2 9.66 1.48 12.09
C GLY A 2 9.16 0.37 11.15
N MET A 3 8.52 0.72 10.03
CA MET A 3 8.05 -0.28 9.02
C MET A 3 9.23 -1.04 8.40
N LEU A 4 10.33 -0.37 8.10
CA LEU A 4 11.51 -1.01 7.54
C LEU A 4 12.20 -1.92 8.57
N ALA A 5 12.28 -1.50 9.83
CA ALA A 5 12.90 -2.26 10.89
C ALA A 5 12.08 -3.51 11.28
N SER A 6 10.75 -3.35 11.39
CA SER A 6 9.83 -4.45 11.71
C SER A 6 9.56 -5.38 10.53
N ARG A 7 9.82 -4.94 9.29
CA ARG A 7 9.39 -5.61 8.04
C ARG A 7 7.88 -5.89 8.02
N SER A 8 7.11 -5.04 8.67
CA SER A 8 5.66 -5.18 8.84
C SER A 8 4.98 -3.82 8.66
N CYS A 9 3.74 -3.84 8.13
CA CYS A 9 2.86 -2.67 8.08
C CYS A 9 1.90 -2.63 9.28
N LEU A 10 1.92 -3.63 10.18
CA LEU A 10 1.13 -3.62 11.39
C LEU A 10 1.69 -2.58 12.37
N LEU A 11 0.85 -1.62 12.77
CA LEU A 11 1.29 -0.52 13.64
C LEU A 11 1.83 -0.99 14.99
N THR A 12 1.34 -2.12 15.49
CA THR A 12 1.86 -2.75 16.73
C THR A 12 3.31 -3.17 16.59
N ASP A 13 3.67 -3.76 15.46
CA ASP A 13 5.05 -4.20 15.19
C ASP A 13 5.97 -3.01 14.90
N VAL A 14 5.42 -2.01 14.19
CA VAL A 14 6.12 -0.74 13.92
C VAL A 14 6.50 -0.04 15.23
N VAL A 15 5.56 0.06 16.17
CA VAL A 15 5.78 0.73 17.46
C VAL A 15 6.83 0.00 18.29
N ASP A 16 6.88 -1.34 18.26
CA ASP A 16 7.91 -2.11 18.98
C ASP A 16 9.33 -1.76 18.51
N GLN A 17 9.49 -1.29 17.28
CA GLN A 17 10.79 -0.87 16.73
C GLN A 17 11.11 0.61 16.96
N LEU A 18 10.16 1.42 17.44
CA LEU A 18 10.41 2.85 17.70
C LEU A 18 11.08 3.12 19.03
N HIS A 19 11.00 2.16 19.99
CA HIS A 19 11.60 2.25 21.33
C HIS A 19 11.26 3.56 22.07
N GLU A 20 9.98 3.98 21.95
CA GLU A 20 9.49 5.20 22.61
C GLU A 20 9.16 4.93 24.08
N ASP A 21 9.40 5.91 24.96
CA ASP A 21 9.08 5.82 26.40
C ASP A 21 7.57 5.83 26.69
N SER A 22 6.74 6.08 25.67
CA SER A 22 5.29 6.10 25.80
C SER A 22 4.68 4.70 25.82
N LYS A 23 3.51 4.54 26.44
CA LYS A 23 2.76 3.26 26.38
C LYS A 23 2.47 2.90 24.91
N LYS A 24 2.70 1.63 24.55
CA LYS A 24 2.51 1.10 23.19
C LYS A 24 1.16 1.51 22.58
N VAL A 25 0.07 1.44 23.34
CA VAL A 25 -1.27 1.82 22.88
C VAL A 25 -1.32 3.28 22.43
N ASN A 26 -0.69 4.20 23.15
CA ASN A 26 -0.70 5.62 22.82
C ASN A 26 0.09 5.89 21.53
N SER A 27 1.20 5.20 21.32
CA SER A 27 1.99 5.31 20.08
C SER A 27 1.22 4.75 18.89
N VAL A 28 0.52 3.61 19.05
CA VAL A 28 -0.36 3.04 18.01
C VAL A 28 -1.48 4.02 17.67
N GLU A 29 -2.18 4.58 18.66
CA GLU A 29 -3.25 5.56 18.43
C GLU A 29 -2.74 6.83 17.73
N ARG A 30 -1.56 7.32 18.13
CA ARG A 30 -0.94 8.47 17.47
C ARG A 30 -0.65 8.18 15.99
N LEU A 31 -0.05 7.03 15.68
CA LEU A 31 0.23 6.62 14.30
C LEU A 31 -1.06 6.43 13.50
N THR A 32 -2.09 5.82 14.09
CA THR A 32 -3.41 5.67 13.46
C THR A 32 -4.02 7.01 13.08
N ARG A 33 -3.97 8.00 14.00
CA ARG A 33 -4.47 9.36 13.70
C ARG A 33 -3.67 10.02 12.56
N HIS A 34 -2.35 9.82 12.51
CA HIS A 34 -1.54 10.35 11.41
C HIS A 34 -1.89 9.69 10.07
N LEU A 35 -2.13 8.38 10.05
CA LEU A 35 -2.56 7.69 8.82
C LEU A 35 -3.93 8.18 8.34
N ASN A 36 -4.87 8.44 9.25
CA ASN A 36 -6.19 8.99 8.89
C ASN A 36 -6.12 10.37 8.23
N ASN A 37 -5.06 11.15 8.49
CA ASN A 37 -4.84 12.42 7.82
C ASN A 37 -4.35 12.27 6.36
N GLY A 38 -4.07 11.03 5.93
CA GLY A 38 -3.56 10.73 4.61
C GLY A 38 -2.11 11.19 4.39
N ILE A 39 -1.66 11.09 3.15
CA ILE A 39 -0.32 11.52 2.73
C ILE A 39 -0.39 12.97 2.25
N SER A 40 0.47 13.83 2.78
CA SER A 40 0.51 15.23 2.34
C SER A 40 0.91 15.35 0.86
N SER A 41 0.33 16.33 0.15
CA SER A 41 0.69 16.60 -1.24
C SER A 41 2.18 16.92 -1.43
N THR A 42 2.83 17.48 -0.41
CA THR A 42 4.28 17.73 -0.40
C THR A 42 5.08 16.44 -0.37
N ALA A 43 4.68 15.48 0.47
CA ALA A 43 5.34 14.18 0.53
C ALA A 43 5.17 13.42 -0.79
N LEU A 44 3.97 13.45 -1.37
CA LEU A 44 3.70 12.86 -2.68
C LEU A 44 4.56 13.48 -3.78
N LYS A 45 4.62 14.81 -3.86
CA LYS A 45 5.46 15.51 -4.83
C LYS A 45 6.94 15.16 -4.66
N SER A 46 7.43 15.09 -3.42
CA SER A 46 8.82 14.70 -3.12
C SER A 46 9.11 13.27 -3.56
N TYR A 47 8.19 12.35 -3.32
CA TYR A 47 8.26 10.96 -3.77
C TYR A 47 8.33 10.86 -5.30
N LEU A 48 7.41 11.51 -6.01
CA LEU A 48 7.39 11.50 -7.48
C LEU A 48 8.66 12.15 -8.07
N THR A 49 9.17 13.21 -7.43
CA THR A 49 10.44 13.84 -7.84
C THR A 49 11.63 12.87 -7.65
N ALA A 50 11.64 12.11 -6.58
CA ALA A 50 12.66 11.11 -6.34
C ALA A 50 12.60 9.96 -7.36
N ILE A 51 11.41 9.45 -7.66
CA ILE A 51 11.21 8.39 -8.67
C ILE A 51 11.69 8.83 -10.06
N ARG A 52 11.43 10.08 -10.43
CA ARG A 52 11.81 10.61 -11.74
C ARG A 52 13.29 10.44 -12.07
N LYS A 53 14.16 10.38 -11.05
CA LYS A 53 15.60 10.15 -11.22
C LYS A 53 15.92 8.77 -11.77
N TRP A 54 15.04 7.80 -11.58
CA TRP A 54 15.22 6.40 -11.98
C TRP A 54 14.38 6.01 -13.21
N ALA A 55 13.44 6.89 -13.60
CA ALA A 55 12.65 6.69 -14.80
C ALA A 55 13.53 6.95 -16.04
N PRO A 56 13.43 6.13 -17.11
CA PRO A 56 14.06 6.42 -18.39
C PRO A 56 13.45 7.67 -19.05
N GLN A 57 14.08 8.16 -20.13
CA GLN A 57 13.55 9.32 -20.87
C GLN A 57 12.16 9.04 -21.46
N GLU A 58 11.94 7.81 -21.90
CA GLU A 58 10.63 7.31 -22.37
C GLU A 58 10.13 6.27 -21.35
N PRO A 59 9.41 6.70 -20.31
CA PRO A 59 8.96 5.80 -19.28
C PRO A 59 7.81 4.91 -19.77
N VAL A 60 7.90 3.62 -19.49
CA VAL A 60 6.78 2.69 -19.63
C VAL A 60 6.03 2.65 -18.29
N ILE A 61 4.73 2.93 -18.33
CA ILE A 61 3.85 2.87 -17.18
C ILE A 61 2.99 1.62 -17.33
N HIS A 62 3.05 0.75 -16.35
CA HIS A 62 2.16 -0.40 -16.22
C HIS A 62 1.01 -0.01 -15.30
N ILE A 63 -0.20 -0.26 -15.74
CA ILE A 63 -1.43 -0.07 -14.95
C ILE A 63 -2.07 -1.44 -14.81
N ASP A 64 -2.37 -1.84 -13.58
CA ASP A 64 -3.01 -3.11 -13.26
C ASP A 64 -4.13 -2.90 -12.25
N ASP A 65 -5.19 -3.68 -12.43
CA ASP A 65 -6.33 -3.69 -11.54
C ASP A 65 -6.34 -4.98 -10.73
N SER A 66 -6.48 -4.84 -9.43
CA SER A 66 -6.47 -5.95 -8.48
C SER A 66 -7.65 -5.88 -7.52
N ASP A 67 -8.18 -7.04 -7.16
CA ASP A 67 -9.21 -7.18 -6.14
C ASP A 67 -8.59 -7.55 -4.80
N VAL A 68 -8.78 -6.71 -3.78
CA VAL A 68 -8.30 -6.93 -2.42
C VAL A 68 -9.46 -7.36 -1.54
N VAL A 69 -9.58 -8.66 -1.30
CA VAL A 69 -10.66 -9.27 -0.51
C VAL A 69 -10.46 -8.97 0.98
N LYS A 70 -11.53 -8.53 1.64
CA LYS A 70 -11.58 -8.20 3.07
C LYS A 70 -12.86 -8.77 3.72
N PRO A 71 -13.02 -10.11 3.81
CA PRO A 71 -14.25 -10.74 4.28
C PRO A 71 -14.62 -10.33 5.71
N ASP A 72 -13.61 -10.12 6.56
CA ASP A 72 -13.76 -9.74 7.97
C ASP A 72 -13.65 -8.23 8.22
N GLY A 73 -13.67 -7.44 7.16
CA GLY A 73 -13.50 -6.00 7.19
C GLY A 73 -14.73 -5.20 7.63
N TYR A 74 -15.48 -5.62 8.65
CA TYR A 74 -16.75 -5.03 9.05
C TYR A 74 -16.70 -3.53 9.39
N LYS A 75 -15.52 -3.01 9.73
CA LYS A 75 -15.32 -1.59 10.08
C LYS A 75 -14.71 -0.77 8.96
N PHE A 76 -14.42 -1.38 7.83
CA PHE A 76 -13.86 -0.67 6.68
C PHE A 76 -14.97 0.02 5.91
N GLU A 77 -14.73 1.30 5.61
CA GLU A 77 -15.65 2.12 4.83
C GLU A 77 -15.58 1.79 3.34
N ALA A 78 -16.67 2.01 2.64
CA ALA A 78 -16.77 1.89 1.18
C ALA A 78 -16.34 0.53 0.59
N LEU A 79 -16.51 -0.57 1.34
CA LEU A 79 -16.29 -1.91 0.79
C LEU A 79 -17.35 -2.21 -0.28
N GLY A 80 -16.88 -2.58 -1.48
CA GLY A 80 -17.70 -3.12 -2.55
C GLY A 80 -17.73 -4.66 -2.57
N LEU A 81 -18.37 -5.22 -3.60
CA LEU A 81 -18.26 -6.63 -3.94
C LEU A 81 -17.16 -6.78 -4.99
N VAL A 82 -16.15 -7.56 -4.69
CA VAL A 82 -15.03 -7.86 -5.57
C VAL A 82 -14.91 -9.37 -5.78
N ARG A 83 -14.28 -9.76 -6.86
CA ARG A 83 -14.08 -11.18 -7.16
C ARG A 83 -13.03 -11.78 -6.25
N ASP A 84 -13.38 -12.85 -5.54
CA ASP A 84 -12.37 -13.65 -4.82
C ASP A 84 -11.74 -14.66 -5.79
N GLY A 85 -10.57 -14.32 -6.30
CA GLY A 85 -9.82 -15.20 -7.21
C GLY A 85 -9.38 -16.51 -6.56
N SER A 86 -9.16 -16.52 -5.23
CA SER A 86 -8.73 -17.71 -4.50
C SER A 86 -9.85 -18.74 -4.32
N LYS A 87 -11.11 -18.28 -4.27
CA LYS A 87 -12.30 -19.12 -4.12
C LYS A 87 -13.06 -19.34 -5.44
N SER A 88 -12.75 -18.58 -6.47
CA SER A 88 -13.39 -18.70 -7.78
C SER A 88 -12.79 -19.84 -8.58
N THR A 89 -13.65 -20.53 -9.34
CA THR A 89 -13.28 -21.59 -10.28
C THR A 89 -13.74 -21.23 -11.70
N ALA A 90 -13.35 -21.99 -12.71
CA ALA A 90 -13.80 -21.79 -14.09
C ALA A 90 -15.32 -21.88 -14.23
N SER A 91 -16.00 -22.65 -13.38
CA SER A 91 -17.45 -22.87 -13.41
C SER A 91 -18.23 -22.03 -12.40
N LYS A 92 -17.56 -21.42 -11.41
CA LYS A 92 -18.21 -20.66 -10.34
C LYS A 92 -17.38 -19.45 -9.93
N THR A 93 -17.94 -18.27 -10.14
CA THR A 93 -17.36 -17.02 -9.63
C THR A 93 -17.88 -16.76 -8.22
N VAL A 94 -16.96 -16.46 -7.30
CA VAL A 94 -17.26 -16.08 -5.91
C VAL A 94 -16.94 -14.60 -5.73
N TYR A 95 -17.87 -13.87 -5.13
CA TYR A 95 -17.72 -12.46 -4.74
C TYR A 95 -17.70 -12.33 -3.24
N GLU A 96 -16.81 -11.46 -2.76
CA GLU A 96 -16.63 -11.14 -1.35
C GLU A 96 -16.52 -9.63 -1.17
N LYS A 97 -16.64 -9.17 0.07
CA LYS A 97 -16.38 -7.76 0.41
C LYS A 97 -14.91 -7.44 0.19
N GLY A 98 -14.64 -6.28 -0.41
CA GLY A 98 -13.27 -5.88 -0.69
C GLY A 98 -13.17 -4.53 -1.38
N TYR A 99 -11.97 -4.22 -1.86
CA TYR A 99 -11.66 -3.05 -2.65
C TYR A 99 -11.18 -3.46 -4.03
N HIS A 100 -11.66 -2.75 -5.03
CA HIS A 100 -11.02 -2.74 -6.33
C HIS A 100 -9.89 -1.71 -6.32
N VAL A 101 -8.67 -2.13 -6.57
CA VAL A 101 -7.47 -1.29 -6.49
C VAL A 101 -6.82 -1.22 -7.85
N THR A 102 -6.67 -0.01 -8.37
CA THR A 102 -5.87 0.25 -9.57
C THR A 102 -4.49 0.72 -9.15
N GLU A 103 -3.46 0.05 -9.59
CA GLU A 103 -2.08 0.37 -9.28
C GLU A 103 -1.34 0.78 -10.55
N ALA A 104 -0.53 1.83 -10.47
CA ALA A 104 0.34 2.26 -11.56
C ALA A 104 1.79 2.16 -11.13
N CYS A 105 2.62 1.54 -11.97
CA CYS A 105 4.05 1.40 -11.75
C CYS A 105 4.85 1.90 -12.94
N VAL A 106 5.98 2.57 -12.68
CA VAL A 106 6.94 2.92 -13.72
C VAL A 106 8.02 1.85 -13.82
N LEU A 107 8.34 1.44 -15.04
CA LEU A 107 9.49 0.59 -15.31
C LEU A 107 10.77 1.42 -15.23
N THR A 108 11.72 0.98 -14.41
CA THR A 108 13.01 1.67 -14.24
C THR A 108 13.99 1.27 -15.35
N GLY A 109 15.06 2.06 -15.52
CA GLY A 109 16.13 1.74 -16.46
C GLY A 109 16.85 0.41 -16.13
N ASN A 110 17.51 -0.18 -17.13
CA ASN A 110 18.11 -1.53 -17.05
C ASN A 110 19.13 -1.72 -15.92
N ASN A 111 19.78 -0.65 -15.47
CA ASN A 111 20.82 -0.69 -14.43
C ASN A 111 20.27 -0.50 -13.01
N HIS A 112 18.96 -0.34 -12.84
CA HIS A 112 18.36 -0.18 -11.52
C HIS A 112 18.05 -1.55 -10.90
N PRO A 113 18.37 -1.80 -9.61
CA PRO A 113 18.11 -3.08 -8.94
C PRO A 113 16.61 -3.38 -8.77
N VAL A 114 15.81 -2.35 -8.59
CA VAL A 114 14.34 -2.45 -8.57
C VAL A 114 13.81 -2.17 -9.96
N LYS A 115 13.04 -3.09 -10.53
CA LYS A 115 12.55 -2.97 -11.93
C LYS A 115 11.26 -2.16 -12.04
N HIS A 116 10.41 -2.18 -11.03
CA HIS A 116 9.15 -1.46 -11.01
C HIS A 116 9.05 -0.61 -9.74
N ILE A 117 8.58 0.61 -9.88
CA ILE A 117 8.37 1.54 -8.77
C ILE A 117 6.92 2.01 -8.83
N CYS A 118 6.16 1.82 -7.76
CA CYS A 118 4.78 2.28 -7.64
C CYS A 118 4.69 3.80 -7.79
N LEU A 119 3.70 4.26 -8.56
CA LEU A 119 3.38 5.69 -8.72
C LEU A 119 2.31 6.16 -7.73
N MET A 120 1.66 5.23 -7.05
CA MET A 120 0.49 5.33 -6.16
C MET A 120 -0.83 5.42 -6.89
#